data_c24c941ceb489d94e56c85888c44f6eb
#
_entry.id   c24c941ceb489d94e56c85888c44f6eb
#
_cell.length_a   1.000
_cell.length_b   1.000
_cell.length_c   1.000
_cell.angle_alpha   90.00
_cell.angle_beta   90.00
_cell.angle_gamma   90.00
#
_symmetry.space_group_name_H-M   'P 1'
#
loop_
_entity.id
_entity.type
_entity.pdbx_description
1 polymer ?
#
loop_
_entity_poly.entity_id
_entity_poly.type
_entity_poly.pdbx_seq_one_letter_code
_entity_poly.pdbx_strand_id
1 'polypeptide(L)'
;MEKRGPPELHRVAGMPLSITHTPVYCLDLDEALAFYTNRLGFEVRDDVTVGPTMRWLTVAAPGSDHRLLLAAIDHHVPPVDQDAMRELVAKGTLPVFLRVDDVDGVFESLRAAGTEILQEPNDQAYGLRDCGVRDPSGNHLRLGQPLTGSGLPGEDR
;
A
#
# COMPACT_ATOMS: atom_id res chain seq x y z
N MET A 1 40.36 8.13 -24.59
CA MET A 1 38.91 8.07 -24.19
C MET A 1 38.86 7.39 -22.83
N GLU A 2 38.85 8.22 -21.79
CA GLU A 2 38.94 7.77 -20.40
C GLU A 2 37.56 7.23 -20.00
N LYS A 3 37.48 5.93 -19.71
CA LYS A 3 36.26 5.32 -19.14
C LYS A 3 36.13 5.80 -17.71
N ARG A 4 35.25 6.79 -17.47
CA ARG A 4 34.83 7.12 -16.10
C ARG A 4 34.16 5.86 -15.53
N GLY A 5 34.76 5.31 -14.49
CA GLY A 5 34.14 4.29 -13.68
C GLY A 5 32.79 4.75 -13.14
N PRO A 6 31.91 3.82 -12.72
CA PRO A 6 30.64 4.22 -12.09
C PRO A 6 30.93 5.13 -10.89
N PRO A 7 30.07 6.14 -10.65
CA PRO A 7 30.26 7.05 -9.51
C PRO A 7 30.35 6.24 -8.22
N GLU A 8 31.34 6.54 -7.37
CA GLU A 8 31.41 5.96 -6.03
C GLU A 8 30.09 6.27 -5.30
N LEU A 9 29.34 5.20 -5.02
CA LEU A 9 28.14 5.29 -4.20
C LEU A 9 28.60 5.59 -2.76
N HIS A 10 28.45 6.85 -2.34
CA HIS A 10 28.61 7.21 -0.94
C HIS A 10 27.49 6.51 -0.13
N ARG A 11 27.78 5.30 0.32
CA ARG A 11 26.91 4.62 1.27
C ARG A 11 26.94 5.37 2.59
N VAL A 12 25.77 5.59 3.19
CA VAL A 12 25.64 5.99 4.58
C VAL A 12 26.07 4.79 5.43
N ALA A 13 27.40 4.58 5.51
CA ALA A 13 27.98 3.42 6.18
C ALA A 13 27.73 3.50 7.70
N GLY A 14 27.21 2.43 8.28
CA GLY A 14 27.07 2.28 9.74
C GLY A 14 25.86 2.93 10.36
N MET A 15 24.92 3.52 9.58
CA MET A 15 23.65 4.02 10.11
C MET A 15 22.51 3.09 9.66
N PRO A 16 21.80 2.44 10.59
CA PRO A 16 20.64 1.63 10.24
C PRO A 16 19.51 2.50 9.71
N LEU A 17 18.96 2.13 8.55
CA LEU A 17 17.79 2.77 7.94
C LEU A 17 16.67 1.75 7.84
N SER A 18 15.46 2.18 8.08
CA SER A 18 14.25 1.36 7.89
C SER A 18 13.11 2.21 7.33
N ILE A 19 12.24 1.58 6.55
CA ILE A 19 10.99 2.20 6.13
C ILE A 19 10.01 2.08 7.28
N THR A 20 9.52 3.20 7.79
CA THR A 20 8.56 3.21 8.90
C THR A 20 7.13 3.37 8.41
N HIS A 21 6.92 4.25 7.44
CA HIS A 21 5.60 4.58 6.91
C HIS A 21 5.62 4.66 5.40
N THR A 22 4.50 4.25 4.77
CA THR A 22 4.23 4.48 3.37
C THR A 22 2.86 5.17 3.26
N PRO A 23 2.74 6.32 2.60
CA PRO A 23 1.46 7.00 2.47
C PRO A 23 0.55 6.28 1.48
N VAL A 24 -0.72 6.20 1.84
CA VAL A 24 -1.83 5.84 0.97
C VAL A 24 -2.79 7.03 0.98
N TYR A 25 -2.89 7.72 -0.14
CA TYR A 25 -3.72 8.92 -0.23
C TYR A 25 -5.20 8.56 -0.26
N CYS A 26 -5.98 9.22 0.58
CA CYS A 26 -7.39 8.93 0.79
C CYS A 26 -8.26 10.16 0.53
N LEU A 27 -9.42 9.93 -0.07
CA LEU A 27 -10.46 10.94 -0.24
C LEU A 27 -11.24 11.16 1.06
N ASP A 28 -11.48 10.08 1.81
CA ASP A 28 -12.15 10.08 3.10
C ASP A 28 -11.43 9.14 4.07
N LEU A 29 -10.95 9.66 5.20
CA LEU A 29 -10.18 8.88 6.17
C LEU A 29 -11.03 7.88 6.95
N ASP A 30 -12.30 8.20 7.25
CA ASP A 30 -13.16 7.29 8.00
C ASP A 30 -13.56 6.07 7.14
N GLU A 31 -13.86 6.29 5.87
CA GLU A 31 -14.10 5.20 4.92
C GLU A 31 -12.84 4.35 4.73
N ALA A 32 -11.68 4.98 4.59
CA ALA A 32 -10.40 4.27 4.49
C ALA A 32 -10.13 3.45 5.74
N LEU A 33 -10.27 4.04 6.92
CA LEU A 33 -10.07 3.34 8.20
C LEU A 33 -10.97 2.11 8.31
N ALA A 34 -12.25 2.25 8.02
CA ALA A 34 -13.20 1.14 8.05
C ALA A 34 -12.82 0.03 7.08
N PHE A 35 -12.37 0.37 5.88
CA PHE A 35 -11.94 -0.60 4.88
C PHE A 35 -10.69 -1.37 5.31
N TYR A 36 -9.63 -0.66 5.66
CA TYR A 36 -8.35 -1.29 6.03
C TYR A 36 -8.45 -2.12 7.31
N THR A 37 -9.25 -1.70 8.29
CA THR A 37 -9.44 -2.46 9.53
C THR A 37 -10.46 -3.57 9.41
N ASN A 38 -11.69 -3.29 8.95
CA ASN A 38 -12.79 -4.24 8.99
C ASN A 38 -12.74 -5.26 7.84
N ARG A 39 -12.21 -4.88 6.67
CA ARG A 39 -12.16 -5.78 5.51
C ARG A 39 -10.81 -6.45 5.32
N LEU A 40 -9.70 -5.74 5.58
CA LEU A 40 -8.35 -6.27 5.41
C LEU A 40 -7.70 -6.73 6.71
N GLY A 41 -8.29 -6.44 7.87
CA GLY A 41 -7.77 -6.89 9.16
C GLY A 41 -6.53 -6.13 9.63
N PHE A 42 -6.25 -4.94 9.09
CA PHE A 42 -5.19 -4.08 9.62
C PHE A 42 -5.57 -3.56 11.00
N GLU A 43 -4.57 -3.27 11.81
CA GLU A 43 -4.71 -2.70 13.14
C GLU A 43 -4.34 -1.23 13.14
N VAL A 44 -5.12 -0.40 13.84
CA VAL A 44 -4.77 1.00 14.06
C VAL A 44 -3.52 1.07 14.94
N ARG A 45 -2.54 1.85 14.51
CA ARG A 45 -1.33 2.12 15.30
C ARG A 45 -1.36 3.51 15.92
N ASP A 46 -1.73 4.51 15.13
CA ASP A 46 -1.91 5.88 15.59
C ASP A 46 -3.21 6.45 15.02
N ASP A 47 -3.93 7.20 15.81
CA ASP A 47 -5.06 8.01 15.39
C ASP A 47 -5.08 9.25 16.29
N VAL A 48 -4.33 10.26 15.90
CA VAL A 48 -4.12 11.47 16.71
C VAL A 48 -4.25 12.73 15.86
N THR A 49 -4.71 13.82 16.48
CA THR A 49 -4.72 15.12 15.83
C THR A 49 -3.38 15.82 16.08
N VAL A 50 -2.74 16.23 15.00
CA VAL A 50 -1.49 16.99 15.01
C VAL A 50 -1.77 18.42 14.55
N GLY A 51 -1.38 19.39 15.36
CA GLY A 51 -1.72 20.79 15.10
C GLY A 51 -3.23 21.03 15.17
N PRO A 52 -3.76 22.06 14.45
CA PRO A 52 -5.18 22.43 14.55
C PRO A 52 -6.14 21.42 13.95
N THR A 53 -5.78 20.75 12.84
CA THR A 53 -6.75 20.02 12.02
C THR A 53 -6.23 18.74 11.38
N MET A 54 -4.91 18.48 11.37
CA MET A 54 -4.35 17.31 10.69
C MET A 54 -4.56 16.04 11.52
N ARG A 55 -5.24 15.06 10.96
CA ARG A 55 -5.34 13.73 11.54
C ARG A 55 -4.17 12.86 11.07
N TRP A 56 -3.36 12.43 12.01
CA TRP A 56 -2.30 11.44 11.78
C TRP A 56 -2.87 10.06 12.06
N LEU A 57 -3.16 9.33 10.99
CA LEU A 57 -3.82 8.04 11.04
C LEU A 57 -2.94 6.97 10.40
N THR A 58 -2.49 5.99 11.18
CA THR A 58 -1.68 4.90 10.69
C THR A 58 -2.29 3.55 11.02
N VAL A 59 -2.15 2.62 10.09
CA VAL A 59 -2.56 1.22 10.23
C VAL A 59 -1.41 0.31 9.83
N ALA A 60 -1.39 -0.90 10.37
CA ALA A 60 -0.40 -1.92 9.99
C ALA A 60 -1.03 -3.31 9.98
N ALA A 61 -0.49 -4.21 9.18
CA ALA A 61 -0.83 -5.62 9.27
C ALA A 61 -0.42 -6.18 10.64
N PRO A 62 -1.16 -7.14 11.22
CA PRO A 62 -0.79 -7.77 12.48
C PRO A 62 0.66 -8.28 12.45
N GLY A 63 1.45 -7.90 13.46
CA GLY A 63 2.85 -8.29 13.58
C GLY A 63 3.84 -7.52 12.69
N SER A 64 3.39 -6.55 11.90
CA SER A 64 4.25 -5.72 11.05
C SER A 64 4.64 -4.41 11.74
N ASP A 65 5.91 -4.02 11.63
CA ASP A 65 6.39 -2.71 12.05
C ASP A 65 6.20 -1.64 10.96
N HIS A 66 6.05 -2.05 9.71
CA HIS A 66 5.78 -1.16 8.59
C HIS A 66 4.32 -0.69 8.64
N ARG A 67 4.12 0.62 8.62
CA ARG A 67 2.79 1.23 8.72
C ARG A 67 2.38 1.86 7.39
N LEU A 68 1.11 1.78 7.09
CA LEU A 68 0.48 2.64 6.09
C LEU A 68 -0.01 3.91 6.78
N LEU A 69 0.42 5.06 6.28
CA LEU A 69 -0.16 6.35 6.66
C LEU A 69 -1.37 6.59 5.76
N LEU A 70 -2.57 6.53 6.31
CA LEU A 70 -3.78 6.92 5.59
C LEU A 70 -3.80 8.45 5.52
N ALA A 71 -3.41 8.97 4.36
CA ALA A 71 -3.09 10.38 4.19
C ALA A 71 -4.24 11.14 3.53
N ALA A 72 -4.89 12.03 4.27
CA ALA A 72 -5.86 12.96 3.70
C ALA A 72 -5.17 13.90 2.71
N ILE A 73 -5.68 14.00 1.50
CA ILE A 73 -5.09 14.83 0.45
C ILE A 73 -4.98 16.29 0.89
N ASP A 74 -6.01 16.80 1.57
CA ASP A 74 -6.06 18.21 2.01
C ASP A 74 -4.93 18.60 2.98
N HIS A 75 -4.33 17.63 3.67
CA HIS A 75 -3.28 17.88 4.68
C HIS A 75 -1.89 17.44 4.24
N HIS A 76 -1.81 16.50 3.30
CA HIS A 76 -0.54 15.89 2.90
C HIS A 76 -0.08 16.29 1.49
N VAL A 77 -0.92 17.00 0.73
CA VAL A 77 -0.64 17.42 -0.63
C VAL A 77 -0.75 18.95 -0.71
N PRO A 78 0.20 19.65 -1.33
CA PRO A 78 0.11 21.09 -1.53
C PRO A 78 -1.20 21.48 -2.25
N PRO A 79 -1.86 22.60 -1.90
CA PRO A 79 -3.15 22.98 -2.47
C PRO A 79 -3.18 22.99 -3.99
N VAL A 80 -2.10 23.39 -4.64
CA VAL A 80 -1.98 23.45 -6.10
C VAL A 80 -2.06 22.08 -6.77
N ASP A 81 -1.71 21.01 -6.07
CA ASP A 81 -1.63 19.65 -6.60
C ASP A 81 -2.80 18.75 -6.13
N GLN A 82 -3.66 19.24 -5.24
CA GLN A 82 -4.70 18.41 -4.63
C GLN A 82 -5.71 17.85 -5.63
N ASP A 83 -6.14 18.65 -6.60
CA ASP A 83 -7.11 18.20 -7.60
C ASP A 83 -6.51 17.13 -8.52
N ALA A 84 -5.26 17.31 -8.94
CA ALA A 84 -4.53 16.30 -9.70
C ALA A 84 -4.35 15.01 -8.89
N MET A 85 -4.02 15.12 -7.61
CA MET A 85 -3.88 13.95 -6.73
C MET A 85 -5.20 13.21 -6.55
N ARG A 86 -6.33 13.92 -6.37
CA ARG A 86 -7.67 13.29 -6.29
C ARG A 86 -7.98 12.48 -7.55
N GLU A 87 -7.67 13.01 -8.72
CA GLU A 87 -7.85 12.28 -9.99
C GLU A 87 -6.98 11.03 -10.07
N LEU A 88 -5.70 11.12 -9.72
CA LEU A 88 -4.77 10.00 -9.74
C LEU A 88 -5.19 8.88 -8.78
N VAL A 89 -5.62 9.24 -7.56
CA VAL A 89 -6.13 8.30 -6.58
C VAL A 89 -7.40 7.62 -7.09
N ALA A 90 -8.37 8.39 -7.57
CA ALA A 90 -9.63 7.86 -8.08
C ALA A 90 -9.45 6.90 -9.26
N LYS A 91 -8.42 7.09 -10.08
CA LYS A 91 -8.06 6.21 -11.20
C LYS A 91 -7.27 4.96 -10.78
N GLY A 92 -6.80 4.89 -9.52
CA GLY A 92 -5.96 3.81 -9.05
C GLY A 92 -4.54 3.82 -9.63
N THR A 93 -4.02 5.01 -9.92
CA THR A 93 -2.67 5.18 -10.51
C THR A 93 -1.56 4.84 -9.53
N LEU A 94 -1.83 4.94 -8.23
CA LEU A 94 -0.89 4.65 -7.15
C LEU A 94 -1.22 3.28 -6.53
N PRO A 95 -0.59 2.19 -6.99
CA PRO A 95 -0.91 0.86 -6.49
C PRO A 95 -0.29 0.60 -5.12
N VAL A 96 -0.98 -0.21 -4.32
CA VAL A 96 -0.48 -0.79 -3.08
C VAL A 96 -0.36 -2.29 -3.26
N PHE A 97 0.80 -2.85 -2.96
CA PHE A 97 1.06 -4.29 -3.06
C PHE A 97 1.02 -4.91 -1.68
N LEU A 98 0.18 -5.92 -1.51
CA LEU A 98 0.01 -6.64 -0.26
C LEU A 98 0.27 -8.13 -0.49
N ARG A 99 1.03 -8.76 0.40
CA ARG A 99 1.19 -10.21 0.45
C ARG A 99 0.06 -10.81 1.29
N VAL A 100 -0.51 -11.89 0.80
CA VAL A 100 -1.51 -12.69 1.50
C VAL A 100 -1.15 -14.18 1.40
N ASP A 101 -1.59 -14.97 2.37
CA ASP A 101 -1.34 -16.41 2.38
C ASP A 101 -2.44 -17.21 1.69
N ASP A 102 -3.65 -16.64 1.54
CA ASP A 102 -4.80 -17.22 0.87
C ASP A 102 -5.52 -16.13 0.04
N VAL A 103 -5.07 -15.94 -1.18
CA VAL A 103 -5.62 -14.90 -2.06
C VAL A 103 -7.07 -15.18 -2.46
N ASP A 104 -7.43 -16.46 -2.69
CA ASP A 104 -8.79 -16.81 -3.06
C ASP A 104 -9.77 -16.54 -1.91
N GLY A 105 -9.39 -16.90 -0.67
CA GLY A 105 -10.22 -16.64 0.51
C GLY A 105 -10.39 -15.15 0.78
N VAL A 106 -9.32 -14.36 0.71
CA VAL A 106 -9.39 -12.91 0.87
C VAL A 106 -10.24 -12.28 -0.23
N PHE A 107 -10.06 -12.70 -1.48
CA PHE A 107 -10.83 -12.20 -2.62
C PHE A 107 -12.34 -12.45 -2.44
N GLU A 108 -12.74 -13.67 -2.08
CA GLU A 108 -14.16 -13.99 -1.86
C GLU A 108 -14.76 -13.17 -0.71
N SER A 109 -14.02 -12.96 0.36
CA SER A 109 -14.43 -12.10 1.47
C SER A 109 -14.64 -10.65 1.04
N LEU A 110 -13.71 -10.09 0.27
CA LEU A 110 -13.81 -8.72 -0.25
C LEU A 110 -14.96 -8.58 -1.24
N ARG A 111 -15.15 -9.55 -2.12
CA ARG A 111 -16.26 -9.59 -3.08
C ARG A 111 -17.61 -9.64 -2.38
N ALA A 112 -17.77 -10.50 -1.39
CA ALA A 112 -18.99 -10.62 -0.59
C ALA A 112 -19.31 -9.33 0.18
N ALA A 113 -18.30 -8.58 0.57
CA ALA A 113 -18.44 -7.27 1.24
C ALA A 113 -18.70 -6.10 0.27
N GLY A 114 -18.86 -6.37 -1.03
CA GLY A 114 -19.15 -5.35 -2.04
C GLY A 114 -17.95 -4.51 -2.49
N THR A 115 -16.72 -4.98 -2.28
CA THR A 115 -15.51 -4.32 -2.76
C THR A 115 -15.46 -4.35 -4.29
N GLU A 116 -15.06 -3.24 -4.91
CA GLU A 116 -14.90 -3.17 -6.36
C GLU A 116 -13.74 -4.06 -6.81
N ILE A 117 -14.03 -4.98 -7.72
CA ILE A 117 -13.07 -5.95 -8.25
C ILE A 117 -12.52 -5.43 -9.57
N LEU A 118 -11.19 -5.37 -9.67
CA LEU A 118 -10.48 -5.02 -10.90
C LEU A 118 -9.99 -6.25 -11.65
N GLN A 119 -9.56 -7.27 -10.93
CA GLN A 119 -9.06 -8.53 -11.48
C GLN A 119 -9.34 -9.67 -10.51
N GLU A 120 -9.91 -10.76 -11.01
CA GLU A 120 -10.06 -12.00 -10.25
C GLU A 120 -8.70 -12.68 -10.03
N PRO A 121 -8.57 -13.57 -9.01
CA PRO A 121 -7.35 -14.31 -8.77
C PRO A 121 -6.90 -15.09 -10.01
N ASN A 122 -5.64 -14.89 -10.40
CA ASN A 122 -5.03 -15.56 -11.53
C ASN A 122 -3.55 -15.83 -11.25
N ASP A 123 -3.03 -16.95 -11.77
CA ASP A 123 -1.63 -17.30 -11.68
C ASP A 123 -0.84 -16.48 -12.71
N GLN A 124 0.14 -15.75 -12.24
CA GLN A 124 0.96 -14.86 -13.05
C GLN A 124 2.31 -15.47 -13.39
N ALA A 125 2.85 -15.08 -14.54
CA ALA A 125 4.15 -15.57 -15.02
C ALA A 125 5.32 -15.19 -14.08
N TYR A 126 5.15 -14.21 -13.20
CA TYR A 126 6.14 -13.78 -12.22
C TYR A 126 6.06 -14.52 -10.86
N GLY A 127 5.34 -15.64 -10.80
CA GLY A 127 5.37 -16.55 -9.66
C GLY A 127 4.40 -16.20 -8.52
N LEU A 128 3.41 -15.35 -8.78
CA LEU A 128 2.33 -15.04 -7.83
C LEU A 128 0.97 -15.46 -8.38
N ARG A 129 0.09 -15.90 -7.50
CA ARG A 129 -1.35 -15.84 -7.73
C ARG A 129 -1.85 -14.54 -7.14
N ASP A 130 -2.39 -13.65 -7.96
CA ASP A 130 -2.81 -12.33 -7.50
C ASP A 130 -4.21 -11.92 -7.97
N CYS A 131 -4.80 -10.98 -7.25
CA CYS A 131 -6.01 -10.30 -7.63
C CYS A 131 -5.85 -8.78 -7.45
N GLY A 132 -6.76 -8.01 -8.04
CA GLY A 132 -6.80 -6.56 -7.94
C GLY A 132 -8.17 -6.08 -7.47
N VAL A 133 -8.18 -5.21 -6.48
CA VAL A 133 -9.39 -4.57 -5.94
C VAL A 133 -9.15 -3.08 -5.74
N ARG A 134 -10.22 -2.29 -5.57
CA ARG A 134 -10.12 -0.89 -5.19
C ARG A 134 -10.45 -0.69 -3.71
N ASP A 135 -9.72 0.21 -3.07
CA ASP A 135 -10.16 0.75 -1.80
C ASP A 135 -11.26 1.83 -1.99
N PRO A 136 -11.88 2.37 -0.93
CA PRO A 136 -12.97 3.35 -1.08
C PRO A 136 -12.57 4.64 -1.79
N SER A 137 -11.29 5.01 -1.78
CA SER A 137 -10.79 6.20 -2.47
C SER A 137 -10.48 5.95 -3.94
N GLY A 138 -10.40 4.69 -4.36
CA GLY A 138 -10.06 4.28 -5.72
C GLY A 138 -8.65 3.70 -5.86
N ASN A 139 -7.85 3.67 -4.82
CA ASN A 139 -6.50 3.07 -4.87
C ASN A 139 -6.57 1.60 -5.31
N HIS A 140 -5.67 1.24 -6.21
CA HIS A 140 -5.55 -0.13 -6.69
C HIS A 140 -4.74 -0.97 -5.69
N LEU A 141 -5.39 -1.91 -5.02
CA LEU A 141 -4.72 -2.88 -4.16
C LEU A 141 -4.47 -4.16 -4.96
N ARG A 142 -3.22 -4.59 -4.98
CA ARG A 142 -2.82 -5.88 -5.53
C ARG A 142 -2.48 -6.82 -4.38
N LEU A 143 -3.25 -7.90 -4.28
CA LEU A 143 -3.10 -8.93 -3.25
C LEU A 143 -2.43 -10.13 -3.90
N GLY A 144 -1.24 -10.49 -3.46
CA GLY A 144 -0.44 -11.55 -4.06
C GLY A 144 -0.08 -12.66 -3.08
N GLN A 145 -0.26 -13.89 -3.53
CA GLN A 145 0.15 -15.11 -2.84
C GLN A 145 1.27 -15.78 -3.65
N PRO A 146 2.45 -16.04 -3.06
CA PRO A 146 3.49 -16.79 -3.75
C PRO A 146 3.00 -18.16 -4.19
N LEU A 147 3.25 -18.52 -5.45
CA LEU A 147 3.04 -19.89 -5.93
C LEU A 147 4.07 -20.84 -5.30
N THR A 148 3.67 -22.07 -5.02
CA THR A 148 4.54 -23.08 -4.40
C THR A 148 5.78 -23.29 -5.26
N GLY A 149 6.98 -23.08 -4.70
CA GLY A 149 8.26 -23.20 -5.40
C GLY A 149 8.77 -21.95 -6.10
N SER A 150 8.02 -20.85 -6.06
CA SER A 150 8.46 -19.54 -6.49
C SER A 150 8.73 -18.67 -5.26
N GLY A 151 10.00 -18.46 -4.93
CA GLY A 151 10.38 -17.36 -4.05
C GLY A 151 10.08 -16.03 -4.76
N LEU A 152 9.59 -15.02 -4.05
CA LEU A 152 9.57 -13.67 -4.61
C LEU A 152 11.00 -13.28 -5.00
N PRO A 153 11.20 -12.55 -6.11
CA PRO A 153 12.53 -12.03 -6.43
C PRO A 153 13.08 -11.24 -5.23
N GLY A 154 14.08 -11.80 -4.52
CA GLY A 154 14.72 -11.17 -3.36
C GLY A 154 14.55 -11.86 -2.00
N GLU A 155 13.74 -12.92 -1.88
CA GLU A 155 13.58 -13.63 -0.60
C GLU A 155 14.69 -14.68 -0.31
N ASP A 156 15.54 -15.02 -1.28
CA ASP A 156 16.62 -16.00 -1.16
C ASP A 156 17.98 -15.34 -0.83
N ARG A 157 18.02 -14.40 0.13
CA ARG A 157 19.32 -13.89 0.61
C ARG A 157 19.34 -13.64 2.11
#